data_e12b602ba1237e99484f4d0a7d53ec77
#
_entry.id   e12b602ba1237e99484f4d0a7d53ec77
#
_cell.length_a   1.000
_cell.length_b   1.000
_cell.length_c   1.000
_cell.angle_alpha   90.00
_cell.angle_beta   90.00
_cell.angle_gamma   90.00
#
_symmetry.space_group_name_H-M   'P 1'
#
loop_
_entity.id
_entity.type
_entity.pdbx_description
1 polymer ?
#
loop_
_entity_poly.entity_id
_entity_poly.type
_entity_poly.pdbx_seq_one_letter_code
_entity_poly.pdbx_strand_id
1 'polypeptide(L)'
;MTRYGMLINTKKCVGCYACRIACQMVNGLDHEEVFIKFDEVEQGAYPNVYAEVVPVQCMHCEDAPCEAVCPTHATYTTDSGVVLVDEGKCIGCKYCMAACPYGVRVQIEKTGVIEKCRFCWYEGQPGNPPRCVNTCVSGARIFGDLDDPESEICREIARTNAQPLASDLTAAKIYYVR
;
A
#
# COMPACT_ATOMS: atom_id res chain seq x y z
N MET A 1 -0.36 0.71 -21.35
CA MET A 1 -0.67 1.67 -20.27
C MET A 1 0.22 1.31 -19.10
N THR A 2 0.76 2.26 -18.38
CA THR A 2 1.59 1.97 -17.20
C THR A 2 0.72 1.58 -16.03
N ARG A 3 1.01 0.46 -15.39
CA ARG A 3 0.28 -0.04 -14.22
C ARG A 3 1.22 -0.15 -13.03
N TYR A 4 1.14 0.81 -12.12
CA TYR A 4 2.04 0.87 -10.98
C TYR A 4 1.72 -0.16 -9.90
N GLY A 5 2.78 -0.80 -9.37
CA GLY A 5 2.72 -1.72 -8.26
C GLY A 5 3.93 -1.62 -7.34
N MET A 6 3.92 -2.42 -6.29
CA MET A 6 5.01 -2.48 -5.32
C MET A 6 5.28 -3.93 -4.92
N LEU A 7 6.55 -4.26 -4.73
CA LEU A 7 6.98 -5.48 -4.08
C LEU A 7 7.54 -5.17 -2.70
N ILE A 8 7.14 -5.94 -1.70
CA ILE A 8 7.63 -5.86 -0.33
C ILE A 8 8.24 -7.22 0.06
N ASN A 9 9.54 -7.22 0.31
CA ASN A 9 10.25 -8.41 0.76
C ASN A 9 10.35 -8.40 2.29
N THR A 10 9.49 -9.19 2.95
CA THR A 10 9.46 -9.24 4.43
C THR A 10 10.72 -9.86 5.02
N LYS A 11 11.41 -10.74 4.27
CA LYS A 11 12.69 -11.33 4.70
C LYS A 11 13.84 -10.32 4.74
N LYS A 12 13.75 -9.22 3.96
CA LYS A 12 14.68 -8.10 4.02
C LYS A 12 14.24 -7.01 5.00
N CYS A 13 12.97 -7.03 5.43
CA CYS A 13 12.43 -6.01 6.32
C CYS A 13 13.01 -6.15 7.71
N VAL A 14 13.66 -5.10 8.21
CA VAL A 14 14.26 -5.07 9.54
C VAL A 14 13.36 -4.44 10.62
N GLY A 15 12.09 -4.17 10.29
CA GLY A 15 11.14 -3.61 11.26
C GLY A 15 11.50 -2.21 11.77
N CYS A 16 12.26 -1.40 11.02
CA CYS A 16 12.74 -0.09 11.50
C CYS A 16 11.69 1.03 11.47
N TYR A 17 10.50 0.81 10.90
CA TYR A 17 9.40 1.77 10.79
C TYR A 17 9.71 3.06 10.00
N ALA A 18 10.90 3.24 9.43
CA ALA A 18 11.29 4.43 8.68
C ALA A 18 10.31 4.76 7.53
N CYS A 19 9.80 3.74 6.84
CA CYS A 19 8.82 3.91 5.77
C CYS A 19 7.48 4.50 6.27
N ARG A 20 7.03 4.15 7.51
CA ARG A 20 5.83 4.72 8.14
C ARG A 20 6.05 6.18 8.49
N ILE A 21 7.16 6.50 9.15
CA ILE A 21 7.48 7.88 9.54
C ILE A 21 7.62 8.78 8.30
N ALA A 22 8.36 8.34 7.28
CA ALA A 22 8.50 9.08 6.04
C ALA A 22 7.14 9.32 5.34
N CYS A 23 6.24 8.32 5.38
CA CYS A 23 4.88 8.45 4.85
C CYS A 23 4.06 9.49 5.63
N GLN A 24 4.10 9.47 6.96
CA GLN A 24 3.41 10.43 7.81
C GLN A 24 3.90 11.85 7.56
N MET A 25 5.21 12.06 7.50
CA MET A 25 5.82 13.39 7.26
C MET A 25 5.39 13.98 5.92
N VAL A 26 5.41 13.19 4.85
CA VAL A 26 5.09 13.67 3.50
C VAL A 26 3.60 13.96 3.33
N ASN A 27 2.74 13.17 3.98
CA ASN A 27 1.29 13.34 3.87
C ASN A 27 0.70 14.22 4.98
N GLY A 28 1.51 14.79 5.87
CA GLY A 28 1.06 15.66 6.95
C GLY A 28 0.13 14.97 7.95
N LEU A 29 0.34 13.67 8.19
CA LEU A 29 -0.51 12.85 9.05
C LEU A 29 -0.11 13.02 10.52
N ASP A 30 -1.10 13.00 11.40
CA ASP A 30 -0.86 12.94 12.83
C ASP A 30 -0.33 11.54 13.24
N HIS A 31 0.16 11.40 14.48
CA HIS A 31 0.86 10.19 14.91
C HIS A 31 -0.01 8.93 14.89
N GLU A 32 -1.33 9.05 15.07
CA GLU A 32 -2.28 7.95 15.00
C GLU A 32 -2.78 7.66 13.57
N GLU A 33 -2.63 8.62 12.67
CA GLU A 33 -3.01 8.50 11.27
C GLU A 33 -1.90 7.80 10.48
N VAL A 34 -2.12 6.55 10.11
CA VAL A 34 -1.09 5.75 9.45
C VAL A 34 -1.59 5.12 8.17
N PHE A 35 -0.86 5.33 7.06
CA PHE A 35 -1.10 4.67 5.78
C PHE A 35 -0.35 3.35 5.64
N ILE A 36 0.63 3.10 6.52
CA ILE A 36 1.39 1.85 6.58
C ILE A 36 1.24 1.29 7.99
N LYS A 37 0.54 0.18 8.12
CA LYS A 37 0.44 -0.63 9.34
C LYS A 37 1.56 -1.67 9.35
N PHE A 38 1.84 -2.22 10.49
CA PHE A 38 2.75 -3.34 10.63
C PHE A 38 2.04 -4.45 11.38
N ASP A 39 1.95 -5.60 10.74
CA ASP A 39 1.50 -6.84 11.39
C ASP A 39 2.75 -7.61 11.82
N GLU A 40 2.84 -7.91 13.10
CA GLU A 40 3.92 -8.72 13.66
C GLU A 40 3.38 -10.12 13.91
N VAL A 41 3.95 -11.10 13.22
CA VAL A 41 3.52 -12.50 13.29
C VAL A 41 4.64 -13.31 13.92
N GLU A 42 4.43 -13.76 15.15
CA GLU A 42 5.36 -14.70 15.79
C GLU A 42 5.09 -16.12 15.26
N GLN A 43 6.17 -16.83 14.95
CA GLN A 43 6.14 -18.20 14.45
C GLN A 43 7.18 -19.06 15.13
N GLY A 44 6.95 -20.38 15.10
CA GLY A 44 7.84 -21.36 15.72
C GLY A 44 7.45 -21.71 17.15
N ALA A 45 8.35 -22.42 17.83
CA ALA A 45 8.20 -22.82 19.23
C ALA A 45 9.58 -22.65 19.94
N TYR A 46 9.52 -22.32 21.21
CA TYR A 46 10.75 -22.18 22.01
C TYR A 46 11.63 -23.44 21.89
N PRO A 47 12.96 -23.32 21.70
CA PRO A 47 13.76 -22.08 21.62
C PRO A 47 13.86 -21.45 20.21
N ASN A 48 13.19 -21.99 19.19
CA ASN A 48 13.28 -21.56 17.80
C ASN A 48 12.07 -20.68 17.41
N VAL A 49 11.93 -19.54 18.08
CA VAL A 49 10.88 -18.54 17.77
C VAL A 49 11.46 -17.45 16.89
N TYR A 50 10.71 -17.02 15.88
CA TYR A 50 11.03 -15.84 15.07
C TYR A 50 9.78 -15.00 14.82
N ALA A 51 9.98 -13.69 14.64
CA ALA A 51 8.93 -12.77 14.30
C ALA A 51 9.08 -12.26 12.86
N GLU A 52 8.00 -12.34 12.09
CA GLU A 52 7.92 -11.72 10.78
C GLU A 52 7.22 -10.35 10.91
N VAL A 53 7.85 -9.29 10.40
CA VAL A 53 7.25 -7.95 10.35
C VAL A 53 6.72 -7.71 8.96
N VAL A 54 5.40 -7.60 8.82
CA VAL A 54 4.71 -7.42 7.53
C VAL A 54 4.16 -5.99 7.44
N PRO A 55 4.77 -5.11 6.63
CA PRO A 55 4.22 -3.79 6.38
C PRO A 55 2.99 -3.88 5.45
N VAL A 56 1.82 -3.46 5.92
CA VAL A 56 0.55 -3.50 5.18
C VAL A 56 0.08 -2.09 4.87
N GLN A 57 -0.29 -1.84 3.63
CA GLN A 57 -0.78 -0.56 3.13
C GLN A 57 -1.86 -0.77 2.07
N CYS A 58 -2.41 0.30 1.49
CA CYS A 58 -3.38 0.14 0.40
C CYS A 58 -2.76 -0.66 -0.75
N MET A 59 -3.47 -1.70 -1.19
CA MET A 59 -3.00 -2.63 -2.23
C MET A 59 -3.24 -2.11 -3.65
N HIS A 60 -3.90 -0.94 -3.80
CA HIS A 60 -4.27 -0.36 -5.10
C HIS A 60 -4.88 -1.40 -6.04
N CYS A 61 -5.89 -2.11 -5.52
CA CYS A 61 -6.57 -3.22 -6.20
C CYS A 61 -7.08 -2.83 -7.58
N GLU A 62 -7.09 -3.76 -8.54
CA GLU A 62 -7.76 -3.58 -9.83
C GLU A 62 -9.28 -3.62 -9.62
N ASP A 63 -9.75 -4.64 -8.90
CA ASP A 63 -11.14 -4.76 -8.48
C ASP A 63 -11.28 -4.12 -7.09
N ALA A 64 -11.32 -2.80 -7.03
CA ALA A 64 -11.30 -2.05 -5.79
C ALA A 64 -12.68 -2.02 -5.09
N PRO A 65 -12.96 -2.85 -4.05
CA PRO A 65 -14.26 -2.87 -3.40
C PRO A 65 -14.58 -1.54 -2.72
N CYS A 66 -13.57 -0.80 -2.31
CA CYS A 66 -13.73 0.53 -1.72
C CYS A 66 -14.19 1.61 -2.71
N GLU A 67 -13.95 1.43 -4.00
CA GLU A 67 -14.50 2.29 -5.07
C GLU A 67 -15.95 1.90 -5.34
N ALA A 68 -16.23 0.61 -5.48
CA ALA A 68 -17.56 0.09 -5.77
C ALA A 68 -18.63 0.51 -4.73
N VAL A 69 -18.25 0.61 -3.44
CA VAL A 69 -19.19 0.99 -2.37
C VAL A 69 -19.26 2.49 -2.12
N CYS A 70 -18.51 3.32 -2.84
CA CYS A 70 -18.47 4.76 -2.57
C CYS A 70 -19.69 5.48 -3.15
N PRO A 71 -20.63 5.98 -2.32
CA PRO A 71 -21.88 6.57 -2.81
C PRO A 71 -21.67 7.90 -3.54
N THR A 72 -20.56 8.59 -3.28
CA THR A 72 -20.24 9.89 -3.89
C THR A 72 -19.17 9.77 -4.98
N HIS A 73 -18.69 8.54 -5.28
CA HIS A 73 -17.56 8.31 -6.18
C HIS A 73 -16.33 9.13 -5.83
N ALA A 74 -16.12 9.40 -4.52
CA ALA A 74 -14.92 10.04 -4.02
C ALA A 74 -13.68 9.13 -4.17
N THR A 75 -13.85 7.81 -3.99
CA THR A 75 -12.79 6.84 -4.30
C THR A 75 -12.86 6.51 -5.79
N TYR A 76 -11.75 6.62 -6.48
CA TYR A 76 -11.66 6.36 -7.92
C TYR A 76 -10.28 5.79 -8.29
N THR A 77 -10.22 5.14 -9.44
CA THR A 77 -8.97 4.59 -10.00
C THR A 77 -8.52 5.43 -11.18
N THR A 78 -7.25 5.80 -11.21
CA THR A 78 -6.62 6.52 -12.33
C THR A 78 -6.33 5.59 -13.51
N ASP A 79 -6.03 6.15 -14.68
CA ASP A 79 -5.61 5.39 -15.88
C ASP A 79 -4.34 4.55 -15.65
N SER A 80 -3.52 4.93 -14.68
CA SER A 80 -2.33 4.17 -14.26
C SER A 80 -2.61 3.16 -13.15
N GLY A 81 -3.88 2.88 -12.88
CA GLY A 81 -4.32 1.90 -11.90
C GLY A 81 -4.11 2.32 -10.43
N VAL A 82 -3.78 3.57 -10.16
CA VAL A 82 -3.63 4.05 -8.78
C VAL A 82 -4.99 4.43 -8.23
N VAL A 83 -5.42 3.78 -7.14
CA VAL A 83 -6.67 4.13 -6.45
C VAL A 83 -6.44 5.38 -5.62
N LEU A 84 -7.25 6.41 -5.79
CA LEU A 84 -7.16 7.69 -5.09
C LEU A 84 -8.49 8.05 -4.38
N VAL A 85 -8.48 9.13 -3.63
CA VAL A 85 -9.65 9.73 -3.00
C VAL A 85 -9.72 11.20 -3.36
N ASP A 86 -10.87 11.63 -3.86
CA ASP A 86 -11.22 13.03 -4.04
C ASP A 86 -11.77 13.55 -2.70
N GLU A 87 -10.97 14.34 -2.00
CA GLU A 87 -11.31 14.87 -0.69
C GLU A 87 -12.56 15.77 -0.73
N GLY A 88 -12.78 16.48 -1.84
CA GLY A 88 -13.93 17.36 -2.03
C GLY A 88 -15.27 16.63 -2.19
N LYS A 89 -15.24 15.35 -2.60
CA LYS A 89 -16.42 14.51 -2.74
C LYS A 89 -16.65 13.59 -1.53
N CYS A 90 -15.63 13.39 -0.68
CA CYS A 90 -15.72 12.48 0.44
C CYS A 90 -16.62 13.03 1.55
N ILE A 91 -17.67 12.30 1.90
CA ILE A 91 -18.60 12.62 2.99
C ILE A 91 -18.29 11.91 4.30
N GLY A 92 -17.18 11.18 4.40
CA GLY A 92 -16.76 10.49 5.63
C GLY A 92 -17.65 9.31 6.04
N CYS A 93 -18.46 8.73 5.17
CA CYS A 93 -19.44 7.68 5.50
C CYS A 93 -18.82 6.33 5.94
N LYS A 94 -17.52 6.13 5.77
CA LYS A 94 -16.73 4.95 6.18
C LYS A 94 -17.06 3.62 5.47
N TYR A 95 -17.95 3.59 4.48
CA TYR A 95 -18.24 2.36 3.72
C TYR A 95 -17.00 1.75 3.09
N CYS A 96 -16.12 2.57 2.55
CA CYS A 96 -14.84 2.13 2.00
C CYS A 96 -13.85 1.55 3.04
N MET A 97 -13.99 1.91 4.33
CA MET A 97 -13.23 1.29 5.42
C MET A 97 -13.76 -0.12 5.69
N ALA A 98 -15.09 -0.27 5.76
CA ALA A 98 -15.75 -1.57 6.00
C ALA A 98 -15.54 -2.55 4.84
N ALA A 99 -15.50 -2.05 3.59
CA ALA A 99 -15.30 -2.87 2.41
C ALA A 99 -13.85 -3.29 2.15
N CYS A 100 -12.87 -2.65 2.81
CA CYS A 100 -11.46 -2.94 2.58
C CYS A 100 -11.03 -4.20 3.33
N PRO A 101 -10.66 -5.31 2.64
CA PRO A 101 -10.26 -6.54 3.33
C PRO A 101 -8.91 -6.42 4.06
N TYR A 102 -8.14 -5.38 3.76
CA TYR A 102 -6.82 -5.12 4.37
C TYR A 102 -6.89 -4.15 5.56
N GLY A 103 -8.02 -3.49 5.80
CA GLY A 103 -8.22 -2.56 6.91
C GLY A 103 -7.25 -1.37 6.91
N VAL A 104 -6.83 -0.88 5.73
CA VAL A 104 -5.75 0.10 5.57
C VAL A 104 -6.24 1.53 5.27
N ARG A 105 -7.52 1.78 5.48
CA ARG A 105 -8.07 3.14 5.39
C ARG A 105 -8.13 3.78 6.77
N VAL A 106 -7.86 5.07 6.81
CA VAL A 106 -7.87 5.89 8.02
C VAL A 106 -8.74 7.11 7.82
N GLN A 107 -9.45 7.53 8.85
CA GLN A 107 -10.13 8.82 8.87
C GLN A 107 -9.13 9.89 9.31
N ILE A 108 -9.00 10.94 8.53
CA ILE A 108 -8.21 12.11 8.90
C ILE A 108 -9.05 12.95 9.86
N GLU A 109 -8.58 13.11 11.08
CA GLU A 109 -9.35 13.75 12.15
C GLU A 109 -9.74 15.19 11.82
N LYS A 110 -8.80 15.95 11.26
CA LYS A 110 -8.98 17.37 10.91
C LYS A 110 -10.04 17.63 9.85
N THR A 111 -10.21 16.70 8.90
CA THR A 111 -11.09 16.91 7.73
C THR A 111 -12.29 15.98 7.73
N GLY A 112 -12.25 14.89 8.50
CA GLY A 112 -13.26 13.82 8.46
C GLY A 112 -13.18 12.93 7.21
N VAL A 113 -12.27 13.22 6.28
CA VAL A 113 -12.08 12.48 5.02
C VAL A 113 -11.48 11.11 5.30
N ILE A 114 -11.89 10.10 4.54
CA ILE A 114 -11.30 8.77 4.63
C ILE A 114 -10.18 8.63 3.61
N GLU A 115 -8.96 8.50 4.10
CA GLU A 115 -7.76 8.45 3.31
C GLU A 115 -7.00 7.11 3.41
N LYS A 116 -5.94 6.99 2.60
CA LYS A 116 -5.08 5.81 2.51
C LYS A 116 -3.79 6.13 1.77
N CYS A 117 -2.90 5.15 1.61
CA CYS A 117 -1.74 5.26 0.73
C CYS A 117 -2.14 5.71 -0.67
N ARG A 118 -1.46 6.72 -1.20
CA ARG A 118 -1.67 7.31 -2.53
C ARG A 118 -0.53 6.95 -3.51
N PHE A 119 0.39 6.06 -3.17
CA PHE A 119 1.67 5.85 -3.86
C PHE A 119 2.50 7.14 -4.00
N CYS A 120 2.31 8.11 -3.10
CA CYS A 120 2.85 9.47 -3.21
C CYS A 120 2.53 10.11 -4.58
N TRP A 121 1.33 9.83 -5.11
CA TRP A 121 0.85 10.36 -6.36
C TRP A 121 0.67 11.87 -6.24
N TYR A 122 1.50 12.60 -6.99
CA TYR A 122 1.41 14.05 -7.11
C TYR A 122 1.06 14.39 -8.55
N GLU A 123 0.25 15.41 -8.76
CA GLU A 123 -0.09 15.88 -10.10
C GLU A 123 1.18 16.12 -10.94
N GLY A 124 1.23 15.52 -12.12
CA GLY A 124 2.31 15.69 -13.07
C GLY A 124 3.59 14.90 -12.82
N GLN A 125 3.64 14.04 -11.81
CA GLN A 125 4.82 13.20 -11.54
C GLN A 125 4.49 11.71 -11.34
N PRO A 126 3.70 11.08 -12.22
CA PRO A 126 3.48 9.64 -12.16
C PRO A 126 4.81 8.88 -12.37
N GLY A 127 5.00 7.80 -11.63
CA GLY A 127 6.15 6.91 -11.79
C GLY A 127 7.35 7.20 -10.90
N ASN A 128 7.39 8.29 -10.17
CA ASN A 128 8.42 8.48 -9.16
C ASN A 128 8.26 7.50 -8.00
N PRO A 129 9.35 6.87 -7.54
CA PRO A 129 9.29 5.97 -6.39
C PRO A 129 8.70 6.67 -5.15
N PRO A 130 7.73 6.04 -4.47
CA PRO A 130 7.17 6.57 -3.23
C PRO A 130 8.23 6.77 -2.14
N ARG A 131 7.99 7.71 -1.22
CA ARG A 131 8.93 8.01 -0.13
C ARG A 131 9.29 6.79 0.71
N CYS A 132 8.35 5.88 0.94
CA CYS A 132 8.59 4.64 1.68
C CYS A 132 9.57 3.69 0.97
N VAL A 133 9.71 3.78 -0.35
CA VAL A 133 10.73 3.06 -1.13
C VAL A 133 12.08 3.72 -0.95
N ASN A 134 12.15 5.04 -1.20
CA ASN A 134 13.40 5.81 -1.12
C ASN A 134 14.02 5.82 0.31
N THR A 135 13.19 5.67 1.34
CA THR A 135 13.66 5.67 2.75
C THR A 135 14.01 4.26 3.24
N CYS A 136 13.72 3.21 2.47
CA CYS A 136 13.92 1.83 2.93
C CYS A 136 15.40 1.48 2.99
N VAL A 137 15.96 1.43 4.20
CA VAL A 137 17.40 1.19 4.44
C VAL A 137 17.85 -0.21 4.05
N SER A 138 16.94 -1.20 4.05
CA SER A 138 17.23 -2.60 3.70
C SER A 138 16.93 -2.94 2.24
N GLY A 139 16.40 -1.99 1.45
CA GLY A 139 15.95 -2.26 0.08
C GLY A 139 14.82 -3.29 0.01
N ALA A 140 14.00 -3.39 1.07
CA ALA A 140 12.89 -4.33 1.12
C ALA A 140 11.70 -3.94 0.22
N ARG A 141 11.68 -2.73 -0.34
CA ARG A 141 10.59 -2.20 -1.16
C ARG A 141 11.08 -1.85 -2.55
N ILE A 142 10.36 -2.35 -3.56
CA ILE A 142 10.60 -2.02 -4.98
C ILE A 142 9.28 -1.50 -5.55
N PHE A 143 9.33 -0.40 -6.29
CA PHE A 143 8.17 0.19 -6.95
C PHE A 143 8.44 0.27 -8.46
N GLY A 144 7.43 0.03 -9.29
CA GLY A 144 7.60 0.11 -10.74
C GLY A 144 6.34 -0.20 -11.52
N ASP A 145 6.53 -0.28 -12.83
CA ASP A 145 5.50 -0.64 -13.80
C ASP A 145 5.37 -2.16 -13.89
N LEU A 146 4.15 -2.66 -13.65
CA LEU A 146 3.82 -4.09 -13.76
C LEU A 146 3.55 -4.53 -15.20
N ASP A 147 3.38 -3.60 -16.14
CA ASP A 147 3.16 -3.90 -17.55
C ASP A 147 4.47 -3.93 -18.36
N ASP A 148 5.59 -3.52 -17.74
CA ASP A 148 6.93 -3.63 -18.33
C ASP A 148 7.65 -4.88 -17.79
N PRO A 149 7.78 -5.96 -18.61
CA PRO A 149 8.47 -7.18 -18.21
C PRO A 149 9.94 -6.98 -17.81
N GLU A 150 10.58 -5.93 -18.37
CA GLU A 150 11.98 -5.60 -18.09
C GLU A 150 12.15 -4.71 -16.85
N SER A 151 11.05 -4.28 -16.23
CA SER A 151 11.10 -3.52 -14.99
C SER A 151 11.72 -4.35 -13.85
N GLU A 152 12.39 -3.65 -12.92
CA GLU A 152 12.97 -4.30 -11.75
C GLU A 152 11.92 -5.07 -10.93
N ILE A 153 10.72 -4.48 -10.78
CA ILE A 153 9.64 -5.11 -10.01
C ILE A 153 9.18 -6.42 -10.65
N CYS A 154 8.97 -6.47 -11.97
CA CYS A 154 8.53 -7.68 -12.66
C CYS A 154 9.57 -8.80 -12.57
N ARG A 155 10.84 -8.46 -12.79
CA ARG A 155 11.94 -9.42 -12.65
C ARG A 155 12.04 -9.98 -11.24
N GLU A 156 11.90 -9.14 -10.23
CA GLU A 156 12.00 -9.57 -8.82
C GLU A 156 10.76 -10.37 -8.39
N ILE A 157 9.54 -10.02 -8.83
CA ILE A 157 8.33 -10.83 -8.63
C ILE A 157 8.52 -12.24 -9.18
N ALA A 158 8.97 -12.34 -10.44
CA ALA A 158 9.21 -13.64 -11.09
C ALA A 158 10.31 -14.45 -10.37
N ARG A 159 11.42 -13.82 -10.00
CA ARG A 159 12.54 -14.46 -9.32
C ARG A 159 12.17 -15.01 -7.94
N THR A 160 11.31 -14.31 -7.20
CA THR A 160 10.97 -14.64 -5.82
C THR A 160 9.64 -15.37 -5.69
N ASN A 161 8.89 -15.52 -6.78
CA ASN A 161 7.50 -16.01 -6.78
C ASN A 161 6.62 -15.25 -5.78
N ALA A 162 6.80 -13.92 -5.72
CA ALA A 162 6.08 -13.06 -4.79
C ALA A 162 4.57 -13.08 -5.09
N GLN A 163 3.75 -13.12 -4.04
CA GLN A 163 2.30 -13.18 -4.13
C GLN A 163 1.64 -12.02 -3.39
N PRO A 164 0.50 -11.52 -3.83
CA PRO A 164 -0.29 -10.57 -3.05
C PRO A 164 -0.90 -11.26 -1.81
N LEU A 165 -1.23 -10.48 -0.76
CA LEU A 165 -1.75 -11.02 0.50
C LEU A 165 -3.13 -11.69 0.37
N ALA A 166 -3.97 -11.24 -0.57
CA ALA A 166 -5.32 -11.77 -0.82
C ALA A 166 -5.65 -11.64 -2.32
N SER A 167 -4.94 -12.40 -3.16
CA SER A 167 -4.98 -12.30 -4.61
C SER A 167 -6.35 -12.53 -5.22
N ASP A 168 -7.12 -13.48 -4.67
CA ASP A 168 -8.34 -13.96 -5.29
C ASP A 168 -9.55 -13.03 -5.11
N LEU A 169 -9.43 -12.02 -4.25
CA LEU A 169 -10.55 -11.14 -3.89
C LEU A 169 -10.54 -9.79 -4.60
N THR A 170 -9.38 -9.25 -4.93
CA THR A 170 -9.29 -7.83 -5.29
C THR A 170 -8.27 -7.52 -6.38
N ALA A 171 -7.56 -8.51 -6.92
CA ALA A 171 -6.45 -8.33 -7.86
C ALA A 171 -5.46 -7.23 -7.36
N ALA A 172 -4.89 -7.45 -6.17
CA ALA A 172 -4.01 -6.50 -5.50
C ALA A 172 -2.69 -6.31 -6.26
N LYS A 173 -2.18 -5.06 -6.31
CA LYS A 173 -0.94 -4.68 -7.00
C LYS A 173 0.26 -4.52 -6.06
N ILE A 174 0.15 -4.98 -4.81
CA ILE A 174 1.30 -5.10 -3.91
C ILE A 174 1.59 -6.57 -3.66
N TYR A 175 2.82 -6.96 -4.01
CA TYR A 175 3.32 -8.32 -3.93
C TYR A 175 4.23 -8.48 -2.72
N TYR A 176 4.20 -9.64 -2.09
CA TYR A 176 4.98 -9.95 -0.89
C TYR A 176 5.86 -11.17 -1.12
N VAL A 177 7.12 -11.06 -0.70
CA VAL A 177 8.04 -12.19 -0.53
C VAL A 177 8.04 -12.56 0.95
N ARG A 178 7.47 -13.70 1.27
CA ARG A 178 7.35 -14.20 2.65
C ARG A 178 8.12 -15.50 2.82
#